data_8d6067089b4e120a4a365a26d13bc22c
#
_entry.id   8d6067089b4e120a4a365a26d13bc22c
#
_cell.length_a   1.000
_cell.length_b   1.000
_cell.length_c   1.000
_cell.angle_alpha   90.00
_cell.angle_beta   90.00
_cell.angle_gamma   90.00
#
_symmetry.space_group_name_H-M   'P 1'
#
loop_
_entity.id
_entity.type
_entity.pdbx_description
1 polymer ?
#
loop_
_entity_poly.entity_id
_entity_poly.type
_entity_poly.pdbx_seq_one_letter_code
_entity_poly.pdbx_strand_id
1 'polypeptide(L)'
;MGLIDPKDLPAAEPKPGWHGRFFHSEHMTFAYYDIEAGAALHAHSHPTEEVWHLIDGEADVTLGDKTMRVGAGCAVVIPGGVTHSLAAKTTCRAIVVDYPVRREVAGIRI
;
A
#
# COMPACT_ATOMS: atom_id res chain seq x y z
N MET A 1 -19.08 -9.84 -9.74
CA MET A 1 -18.33 -9.04 -10.73
C MET A 1 -18.95 -7.66 -10.84
N GLY A 2 -18.14 -6.69 -11.21
CA GLY A 2 -18.66 -5.34 -11.35
C GLY A 2 -17.54 -4.35 -11.60
N LEU A 3 -17.96 -3.14 -11.93
CA LEU A 3 -17.08 -2.01 -12.12
C LEU A 3 -16.86 -1.31 -10.78
N ILE A 4 -15.60 -1.03 -10.45
CA ILE A 4 -15.21 -0.23 -9.28
C ILE A 4 -14.65 1.08 -9.78
N ASP A 5 -15.27 2.19 -9.38
CA ASP A 5 -14.70 3.52 -9.56
C ASP A 5 -14.18 3.97 -8.19
N PRO A 6 -12.87 4.19 -8.05
CA PRO A 6 -12.31 4.57 -6.74
C PRO A 6 -12.94 5.82 -6.15
N LYS A 7 -13.47 6.72 -6.98
CA LYS A 7 -14.13 7.94 -6.50
C LYS A 7 -15.40 7.66 -5.70
N ASP A 8 -16.02 6.50 -5.93
CA ASP A 8 -17.24 6.09 -5.24
C ASP A 8 -16.96 5.36 -3.93
N LEU A 9 -15.69 5.06 -3.64
CA LEU A 9 -15.30 4.38 -2.41
C LEU A 9 -15.09 5.38 -1.29
N PRO A 10 -15.39 5.00 -0.02
CA PRO A 10 -15.09 5.85 1.11
C PRO A 10 -13.60 6.14 1.20
N ALA A 11 -13.25 7.39 1.49
CA ALA A 11 -11.87 7.77 1.73
C ALA A 11 -11.47 7.42 3.17
N ALA A 12 -10.24 6.97 3.36
CA ALA A 12 -9.67 6.68 4.67
C ALA A 12 -8.22 7.15 4.71
N GLU A 13 -7.77 7.47 5.92
CA GLU A 13 -6.37 7.81 6.16
C GLU A 13 -5.85 6.90 7.28
N PRO A 14 -5.50 5.63 6.96
CA PRO A 14 -5.09 4.66 7.97
C PRO A 14 -3.79 5.05 8.69
N LYS A 15 -2.94 5.83 8.03
CA LYS A 15 -1.72 6.40 8.61
C LYS A 15 -1.56 7.83 8.12
N PRO A 16 -0.89 8.71 8.90
CA PRO A 16 -0.72 10.10 8.50
C PRO A 16 -0.09 10.22 7.10
N GLY A 17 -0.77 10.94 6.21
CA GLY A 17 -0.31 11.15 4.84
C GLY A 17 -0.62 10.03 3.86
N TRP A 18 -1.24 8.95 4.31
CA TRP A 18 -1.65 7.83 3.46
C TRP A 18 -3.16 7.90 3.22
N HIS A 19 -3.56 8.46 2.10
CA HIS A 19 -4.97 8.62 1.75
C HIS A 19 -5.39 7.46 0.86
N GLY A 20 -6.24 6.59 1.39
CA GLY A 20 -6.58 5.33 0.75
C GLY A 20 -8.06 5.15 0.45
N ARG A 21 -8.32 4.35 -0.57
CA ARG A 21 -9.64 3.84 -0.94
C ARG A 21 -9.51 2.36 -1.20
N PHE A 22 -10.40 1.57 -0.58
CA PHE A 22 -10.25 0.11 -0.54
C PHE A 22 -11.44 -0.58 -1.14
N PHE A 23 -11.18 -1.70 -1.83
CA PHE A 23 -12.20 -2.65 -2.19
C PHE A 23 -11.66 -4.08 -2.14
N HIS A 24 -12.56 -5.04 -2.12
CA HIS A 24 -12.22 -6.45 -2.07
C HIS A 24 -12.76 -7.18 -3.29
N SER A 25 -11.95 -8.06 -3.89
CA SER A 25 -12.45 -9.11 -4.75
C SER A 25 -12.76 -10.33 -3.88
N GLU A 26 -13.04 -11.47 -4.49
CA GLU A 26 -13.32 -12.69 -3.72
C GLU A 26 -12.13 -13.09 -2.82
N HIS A 27 -10.90 -12.93 -3.32
CA HIS A 27 -9.70 -13.43 -2.62
C HIS A 27 -8.69 -12.36 -2.29
N MET A 28 -8.84 -11.14 -2.79
CA MET A 28 -7.83 -10.10 -2.68
C MET A 28 -8.42 -8.79 -2.17
N THR A 29 -7.56 -8.01 -1.53
CA THR A 29 -7.87 -6.63 -1.14
C THR A 29 -7.01 -5.69 -1.97
N PHE A 30 -7.65 -4.65 -2.51
CA PHE A 30 -7.00 -3.61 -3.30
C PHE A 30 -7.10 -2.29 -2.56
N ALA A 31 -6.01 -1.53 -2.55
CA ALA A 31 -5.99 -0.17 -2.05
C ALA A 31 -5.45 0.76 -3.12
N TYR A 32 -6.14 1.87 -3.34
CA TYR A 32 -5.63 2.98 -4.12
C TYR A 32 -5.15 4.05 -3.14
N TYR A 33 -3.85 4.34 -3.15
CA TYR A 33 -3.26 5.32 -2.23
C TYR A 33 -2.75 6.55 -2.97
N ASP A 34 -3.04 7.71 -2.39
CA ASP A 34 -2.28 8.94 -2.61
C ASP A 34 -1.47 9.16 -1.33
N ILE A 35 -0.15 9.26 -1.47
CA ILE A 35 0.78 9.34 -0.34
C ILE A 35 1.48 10.68 -0.38
N GLU A 36 1.39 11.45 0.72
CA GLU A 36 2.04 12.75 0.80
C GLU A 36 3.56 12.61 0.86
N ALA A 37 4.26 13.56 0.23
CA ALA A 37 5.72 13.63 0.34
C ALA A 37 6.13 13.70 1.83
N GLY A 38 7.10 12.90 2.21
CA GLY A 38 7.58 12.81 3.59
C GLY A 38 6.80 11.85 4.47
N ALA A 39 5.66 11.33 4.01
CA ALA A 39 4.92 10.33 4.77
C ALA A 39 5.73 9.04 4.87
N ALA A 40 5.65 8.39 6.00
CA ALA A 40 6.38 7.16 6.28
C ALA A 40 5.45 6.09 6.82
N LEU A 41 5.76 4.85 6.48
CA LEU A 41 5.15 3.66 7.04
C LEU A 41 6.20 2.99 7.90
N HIS A 42 5.90 2.82 9.19
CA HIS A 42 6.83 2.16 10.12
C HIS A 42 7.04 0.69 9.74
N ALA A 43 8.18 0.16 10.15
CA ALA A 43 8.49 -1.25 9.95
C ALA A 43 7.42 -2.13 10.63
N HIS A 44 6.82 -3.02 9.88
CA HIS A 44 5.79 -3.95 10.34
C HIS A 44 5.76 -5.17 9.45
N SER A 45 5.02 -6.18 9.87
CA SER A 45 4.78 -7.38 9.07
C SER A 45 3.34 -7.83 9.26
N HIS A 46 2.86 -8.62 8.31
CA HIS A 46 1.54 -9.24 8.37
C HIS A 46 1.57 -10.54 7.57
N PRO A 47 0.64 -11.46 7.83
CA PRO A 47 0.67 -12.77 7.16
C PRO A 47 0.29 -12.73 5.69
N THR A 48 -0.42 -11.70 5.23
CA THR A 48 -0.80 -11.58 3.83
C THR A 48 0.40 -11.28 2.94
N GLU A 49 0.43 -11.87 1.74
CA GLU A 49 1.33 -11.42 0.68
C GLU A 49 0.85 -10.07 0.18
N GLU A 50 1.79 -9.16 -0.12
CA GLU A 50 1.45 -7.82 -0.55
C GLU A 50 2.28 -7.41 -1.75
N VAL A 51 1.65 -6.74 -2.72
CA VAL A 51 2.35 -6.15 -3.85
C VAL A 51 2.06 -4.67 -3.87
N TRP A 52 3.11 -3.86 -3.88
CA TRP A 52 3.03 -2.42 -4.05
C TRP A 52 3.41 -2.06 -5.48
N HIS A 53 2.49 -1.45 -6.21
CA HIS A 53 2.79 -0.92 -7.53
C HIS A 53 2.80 0.60 -7.45
N LEU A 54 3.97 1.21 -7.58
CA LEU A 54 4.13 2.65 -7.56
C LEU A 54 3.80 3.21 -8.94
N ILE A 55 2.74 4.01 -9.02
CA ILE A 55 2.28 4.59 -10.29
C ILE A 55 3.01 5.90 -10.55
N ASP A 56 3.14 6.75 -9.52
CA ASP A 56 3.83 8.03 -9.60
C ASP A 56 4.68 8.24 -8.36
N GLY A 57 5.79 8.97 -8.52
CA GLY A 57 6.64 9.40 -7.43
C GLY A 57 7.83 8.50 -7.18
N GLU A 58 8.52 8.76 -6.06
CA GLU A 58 9.67 8.01 -5.60
C GLU A 58 9.56 7.74 -4.11
N ALA A 59 9.98 6.55 -3.69
CA ALA A 59 9.97 6.14 -2.30
C ALA A 59 11.20 5.27 -1.99
N ASP A 60 11.63 5.28 -0.74
CA ASP A 60 12.58 4.30 -0.22
C ASP A 60 11.78 3.19 0.45
N VAL A 61 11.99 1.96 0.02
CA VAL A 61 11.31 0.78 0.55
C VAL A 61 12.35 -0.11 1.20
N THR A 62 12.07 -0.54 2.42
CA THR A 62 12.92 -1.48 3.15
C THR A 62 12.20 -2.81 3.30
N LEU A 63 12.82 -3.89 2.83
CA LEU A 63 12.36 -5.26 3.02
C LEU A 63 13.39 -5.99 3.86
N GLY A 64 13.00 -6.41 5.08
CA GLY A 64 13.95 -6.96 6.02
C GLY A 64 15.03 -5.94 6.35
N ASP A 65 16.28 -6.21 5.96
CA ASP A 65 17.41 -5.32 6.18
C ASP A 65 17.87 -4.58 4.91
N LYS A 66 17.15 -4.75 3.80
CA LYS A 66 17.54 -4.18 2.50
C LYS A 66 16.65 -2.99 2.14
N THR A 67 17.27 -1.83 1.90
CA THR A 67 16.57 -0.63 1.44
C THR A 67 16.85 -0.40 -0.04
N MET A 68 15.80 -0.04 -0.80
CA MET A 68 15.92 0.24 -2.22
C MET A 68 15.10 1.45 -2.60
N ARG A 69 15.57 2.22 -3.58
CA ARG A 69 14.82 3.32 -4.16
C ARG A 69 13.86 2.75 -5.21
N VAL A 70 12.57 3.07 -5.06
CA VAL A 70 11.52 2.65 -5.97
C VAL A 70 10.96 3.86 -6.69
N GLY A 71 10.92 3.79 -8.02
CA GLY A 71 10.37 4.84 -8.86
C GLY A 71 9.07 4.43 -9.53
N ALA A 72 8.47 5.40 -10.23
CA ALA A 72 7.22 5.21 -10.95
C ALA A 72 7.31 4.03 -11.94
N GLY A 73 6.28 3.20 -11.96
CA GLY A 73 6.19 2.02 -12.82
C GLY A 73 6.76 0.74 -12.21
N CYS A 74 7.45 0.83 -11.06
CA CYS A 74 8.02 -0.34 -10.40
C CYS A 74 7.03 -0.98 -9.44
N ALA A 75 7.17 -2.29 -9.26
CA ALA A 75 6.40 -3.03 -8.26
C ALA A 75 7.34 -3.66 -7.23
N VAL A 76 6.88 -3.73 -5.99
CA VAL A 76 7.58 -4.39 -4.89
C VAL A 76 6.73 -5.55 -4.43
N VAL A 77 7.31 -6.75 -4.43
CA VAL A 77 6.63 -7.96 -3.95
C VAL A 77 7.09 -8.22 -2.53
N ILE A 78 6.15 -8.29 -1.60
CA ILE A 78 6.39 -8.47 -0.17
C ILE A 78 5.78 -9.81 0.26
N PRO A 79 6.58 -10.85 0.45
CA PRO A 79 6.06 -12.12 0.95
C PRO A 79 5.44 -11.98 2.34
N GLY A 80 4.46 -12.83 2.65
CA GLY A 80 3.86 -12.85 3.98
C GLY A 80 4.92 -13.02 5.07
N GLY A 81 4.78 -12.25 6.15
CA GLY A 81 5.69 -12.31 7.30
C GLY A 81 6.97 -11.50 7.17
N VAL A 82 7.28 -10.97 5.99
CA VAL A 82 8.50 -10.15 5.81
C VAL A 82 8.26 -8.73 6.35
N THR A 83 9.15 -8.31 7.25
CA THR A 83 9.11 -6.93 7.78
C THR A 83 9.41 -5.94 6.67
N HIS A 84 8.58 -4.90 6.57
CA HIS A 84 8.72 -3.90 5.53
C HIS A 84 8.33 -2.51 6.02
N SER A 85 8.88 -1.50 5.35
CA SER A 85 8.61 -0.09 5.62
C SER A 85 8.77 0.72 4.34
N LEU A 86 8.27 1.96 4.37
CA LEU A 86 8.35 2.86 3.22
C LEU A 86 8.51 4.30 3.71
N ALA A 87 9.31 5.07 2.98
CA ALA A 87 9.41 6.52 3.16
C ALA A 87 9.19 7.19 1.80
N ALA A 88 8.13 7.97 1.67
CA ALA A 88 7.83 8.68 0.44
C ALA A 88 8.77 9.87 0.29
N LYS A 89 9.53 9.91 -0.80
CA LYS A 89 10.45 11.02 -1.09
C LYS A 89 9.74 12.17 -1.78
N THR A 90 8.77 11.85 -2.59
CA THR A 90 7.89 12.80 -3.26
C THR A 90 6.45 12.41 -2.95
N THR A 91 5.49 13.20 -3.40
CA THR A 91 4.11 12.75 -3.47
C THR A 91 4.08 11.50 -4.33
N CYS A 92 3.40 10.45 -3.86
CA CYS A 92 3.32 9.17 -4.54
C CYS A 92 1.87 8.78 -4.78
N ARG A 93 1.66 8.00 -5.82
CA ARG A 93 0.42 7.28 -6.05
C ARG A 93 0.76 5.80 -6.21
N ALA A 94 0.04 4.95 -5.48
CA ALA A 94 0.31 3.52 -5.47
C ALA A 94 -0.98 2.70 -5.48
N ILE A 95 -0.89 1.52 -6.08
CA ILE A 95 -1.91 0.49 -5.95
C ILE A 95 -1.28 -0.63 -5.12
N VAL A 96 -1.98 -1.03 -4.06
CA VAL A 96 -1.52 -2.07 -3.14
C VAL A 96 -2.50 -3.24 -3.20
N VAL A 97 -1.98 -4.44 -3.35
CA VAL A 97 -2.79 -5.66 -3.42
C VAL A 97 -2.35 -6.61 -2.31
N ASP A 98 -3.29 -7.05 -1.51
CA ASP A 98 -3.07 -8.06 -0.46
C ASP A 98 -3.78 -9.37 -0.81
N TYR A 99 -3.11 -10.49 -0.58
CA TYR A 99 -3.67 -11.83 -0.73
C TYR A 99 -3.26 -12.71 0.48
N PRO A 100 -4.19 -13.42 1.09
CA PRO A 100 -5.64 -13.38 0.91
C PRO A 100 -6.25 -12.05 1.37
N VAL A 101 -7.56 -11.93 1.34
CA VAL A 101 -8.28 -10.73 1.74
C VAL A 101 -7.80 -10.21 3.08
N ARG A 102 -7.56 -8.90 3.15
CA ARG A 102 -7.16 -8.20 4.37
C ARG A 102 -8.29 -7.26 4.78
N ARG A 103 -8.78 -7.42 6.03
CA ARG A 103 -9.95 -6.69 6.52
C ARG A 103 -9.62 -5.50 7.39
N GLU A 104 -8.33 -5.31 7.73
CA GLU A 104 -7.89 -4.26 8.62
C GLU A 104 -6.53 -3.73 8.21
N VAL A 105 -6.38 -2.40 8.24
CA VAL A 105 -5.12 -1.72 8.03
C VAL A 105 -4.94 -0.71 9.15
N ALA A 106 -3.82 -0.81 9.89
CA ALA A 106 -3.49 0.11 10.98
C ALA A 106 -4.63 0.31 11.99
N GLY A 107 -5.36 -0.76 12.33
CA GLY A 107 -6.48 -0.73 13.26
C GLY A 107 -7.80 -0.23 12.66
N ILE A 108 -7.78 0.16 11.39
CA ILE A 108 -8.98 0.61 10.68
C ILE A 108 -9.55 -0.56 9.86
N ARG A 109 -10.83 -0.83 10.06
CA ARG A 109 -11.52 -1.86 9.27
C ARG A 109 -11.78 -1.34 7.86
N ILE A 110 -11.44 -2.15 6.91
CA ILE A 110 -11.57 -1.80 5.50
C ILE A 110 -12.46 -2.78 4.74
#